data_36fce84fa1a6261a012195756dda9978
#
_entry.id   36fce84fa1a6261a012195756dda9978
#
_cell.length_a   1.000
_cell.length_b   1.000
_cell.length_c   1.000
_cell.angle_alpha   90.00
_cell.angle_beta   90.00
_cell.angle_gamma   90.00
#
_symmetry.space_group_name_H-M   'P 1'
#
loop_
_entity.id
_entity.type
_entity.pdbx_description
1 polymer ?
#
loop_
_entity_poly.entity_id
_entity_poly.type
_entity_poly.pdbx_seq_one_letter_code
_entity_poly.pdbx_strand_id
1 'polypeptide(L)'
;MILLDISIISELLRDTPAARVVEWINDQPLETLYISATTMAELQLGMALIEDKDRRNKGLKDLEQRLPPLFIGRILPFDQSCIGAFGALVAKAIQRGTPLRESDAFVAAVAVTHGLVVASLHIDSFKALGVKSVSPLMAIKTGTAKS
;
A
#
# COMPACT_ATOMS: atom_id res chain seq x y z
N MET A 1 -10.65 -5.95 6.19
CA MET A 1 -9.22 -5.76 6.43
C MET A 1 -8.56 -5.22 5.17
N ILE A 2 -7.60 -4.33 5.35
CA ILE A 2 -7.09 -3.46 4.28
C ILE A 2 -5.56 -3.58 4.23
N LEU A 3 -5.01 -3.78 3.03
CA LEU A 3 -3.57 -3.73 2.78
C LEU A 3 -3.24 -2.36 2.18
N LEU A 4 -2.44 -1.58 2.91
CA LEU A 4 -2.03 -0.25 2.47
C LEU A 4 -0.88 -0.38 1.47
N ASP A 5 -1.02 0.21 0.28
CA ASP A 5 0.10 0.23 -0.66
C ASP A 5 1.06 1.39 -0.36
N ILE A 6 2.14 1.44 -1.11
CA ILE A 6 3.20 2.45 -0.90
C ILE A 6 2.69 3.87 -1.08
N SER A 7 1.71 4.11 -1.96
CA SER A 7 1.20 5.48 -2.22
C SER A 7 0.55 6.08 -0.98
N ILE A 8 -0.15 5.28 -0.18
CA ILE A 8 -0.77 5.73 1.07
C ILE A 8 0.31 6.06 2.11
N ILE A 9 1.25 5.14 2.31
CA ILE A 9 2.30 5.32 3.34
C ILE A 9 3.21 6.49 2.97
N SER A 10 3.61 6.61 1.71
CA SER A 10 4.43 7.72 1.23
C SER A 10 3.73 9.06 1.45
N GLU A 11 2.42 9.13 1.21
CA GLU A 11 1.65 10.34 1.45
C GLU A 11 1.63 10.71 2.93
N LEU A 12 1.42 9.73 3.82
CA LEU A 12 1.42 9.97 5.27
C LEU A 12 2.77 10.39 5.83
N LEU A 13 3.87 10.02 5.16
CA LEU A 13 5.23 10.38 5.58
C LEU A 13 5.68 11.77 5.08
N ARG A 14 4.89 12.44 4.24
CA ARG A 14 5.20 13.79 3.79
C ARG A 14 5.08 14.77 4.96
N ASP A 15 5.81 15.90 4.86
CA ASP A 15 5.74 16.96 5.88
C ASP A 15 4.32 17.53 5.99
N THR A 16 3.60 17.62 4.86
CA THR A 16 2.20 18.09 4.82
C THR A 16 1.35 17.05 4.05
N PRO A 17 0.91 15.97 4.71
CA PRO A 17 0.07 14.98 4.06
C PRO A 17 -1.28 15.54 3.61
N ALA A 18 -1.84 14.98 2.54
CA ALA A 18 -3.18 15.34 2.09
C ALA A 18 -4.21 15.05 3.20
N ALA A 19 -5.02 16.05 3.54
CA ALA A 19 -5.99 15.94 4.64
C ALA A 19 -6.97 14.77 4.44
N ARG A 20 -7.41 14.53 3.22
CA ARG A 20 -8.34 13.42 2.91
C ARG A 20 -7.74 12.05 3.23
N VAL A 21 -6.46 11.88 2.97
CA VAL A 21 -5.77 10.61 3.26
C VAL A 21 -5.63 10.42 4.77
N VAL A 22 -5.26 11.48 5.48
CA VAL A 22 -5.15 11.45 6.95
C VAL A 22 -6.50 11.13 7.58
N GLU A 23 -7.56 11.79 7.17
CA GLU A 23 -8.93 11.57 7.67
C GLU A 23 -9.36 10.12 7.42
N TRP A 24 -9.15 9.63 6.21
CA TRP A 24 -9.54 8.28 5.85
C TRP A 24 -8.81 7.22 6.70
N ILE A 25 -7.50 7.39 6.91
CA ILE A 25 -6.71 6.50 7.77
C ILE A 25 -7.20 6.54 9.22
N ASN A 26 -7.46 7.73 9.73
CA ASN A 26 -7.92 7.90 11.12
C ASN A 26 -9.30 7.28 11.36
N ASP A 27 -10.11 7.18 10.33
CA ASP A 27 -11.43 6.53 10.40
C ASP A 27 -11.35 5.00 10.44
N GLN A 28 -10.20 4.42 10.10
CA GLN A 28 -10.02 2.97 10.11
C GLN A 28 -9.52 2.50 11.47
N PRO A 29 -10.09 1.42 12.02
CA PRO A 29 -9.48 0.78 13.19
C PRO A 29 -8.07 0.31 12.84
N LEU A 30 -7.08 0.66 13.65
CA LEU A 30 -5.67 0.35 13.36
C LEU A 30 -5.44 -1.15 13.14
N GLU A 31 -6.11 -1.98 13.92
CA GLU A 31 -6.01 -3.45 13.84
C GLU A 31 -6.52 -4.04 12.52
N THR A 32 -7.21 -3.27 11.70
CA THR A 32 -7.67 -3.70 10.37
C THR A 32 -6.72 -3.33 9.25
N LEU A 33 -5.66 -2.58 9.55
CA LEU A 33 -4.70 -2.08 8.57
C LEU A 33 -3.44 -2.94 8.56
N TYR A 34 -3.05 -3.38 7.36
CA TYR A 34 -1.89 -4.22 7.10
C TYR A 34 -0.96 -3.53 6.12
N ILE A 35 0.30 -3.89 6.15
CA ILE A 35 1.31 -3.48 5.16
C ILE A 35 2.12 -4.70 4.73
N SER A 36 2.57 -4.75 3.49
CA SER A 36 3.42 -5.85 3.05
C SER A 36 4.90 -5.56 3.33
N ALA A 37 5.67 -6.63 3.56
CA ALA A 37 7.12 -6.52 3.72
C ALA A 37 7.78 -5.94 2.47
N THR A 38 7.25 -6.24 1.27
CA THR A 38 7.75 -5.68 0.01
C THR A 38 7.53 -4.16 -0.06
N THR A 39 6.41 -3.66 0.44
CA THR A 39 6.16 -2.21 0.54
C THR A 39 7.15 -1.56 1.51
N MET A 40 7.41 -2.19 2.65
CA MET A 40 8.42 -1.71 3.60
C MET A 40 9.81 -1.63 2.95
N ALA A 41 10.19 -2.66 2.17
CA ALA A 41 11.46 -2.68 1.46
C ALA A 41 11.55 -1.56 0.41
N GLU A 42 10.46 -1.31 -0.31
CA GLU A 42 10.40 -0.24 -1.32
C GLU A 42 10.50 1.15 -0.67
N LEU A 43 9.86 1.36 0.46
CA LEU A 43 9.99 2.58 1.25
C LEU A 43 11.43 2.78 1.74
N GLN A 44 12.05 1.72 2.23
CA GLN A 44 13.45 1.74 2.67
C GLN A 44 14.38 2.16 1.54
N LEU A 45 14.19 1.59 0.35
CA LEU A 45 14.95 1.95 -0.84
C LEU A 45 14.75 3.43 -1.19
N GLY A 46 13.50 3.90 -1.20
CA GLY A 46 13.20 5.29 -1.52
C GLY A 46 13.90 6.27 -0.59
N MET A 47 13.91 5.98 0.71
CA MET A 47 14.62 6.81 1.70
C MET A 47 16.14 6.75 1.51
N ALA A 48 16.69 5.57 1.23
CA ALA A 48 18.13 5.38 1.03
C ALA A 48 18.67 6.15 -0.19
N LEU A 49 17.81 6.45 -1.17
CA LEU A 49 18.18 7.18 -2.38
C LEU A 49 18.08 8.71 -2.24
N ILE A 50 17.61 9.23 -1.12
CA ILE A 50 17.57 10.68 -0.87
C ILE A 50 19.00 11.23 -0.83
N GLU A 51 19.29 12.24 -1.64
CA GLU A 51 20.65 12.80 -1.75
C GLU A 51 21.06 13.57 -0.50
N ASP A 52 20.17 14.38 0.08
CA ASP A 52 20.45 15.13 1.30
C ASP A 52 20.63 14.16 2.47
N LYS A 53 21.81 14.16 3.06
CA LYS A 53 22.20 13.26 4.14
C LYS A 53 21.27 13.37 5.36
N ASP A 54 20.94 14.57 5.78
CA ASP A 54 20.13 14.79 6.98
C ASP A 54 18.70 14.31 6.77
N ARG A 55 18.11 14.62 5.62
CA ARG A 55 16.78 14.13 5.24
C ARG A 55 16.76 12.62 5.10
N ARG A 56 17.79 12.05 4.46
CA ARG A 56 17.92 10.59 4.30
C ARG A 56 17.98 9.89 5.66
N ASN A 57 18.83 10.34 6.56
CA ASN A 57 18.99 9.74 7.88
C ASN A 57 17.72 9.86 8.72
N LYS A 58 17.05 11.00 8.67
CA LYS A 58 15.75 11.21 9.33
C LYS A 58 14.69 10.26 8.78
N GLY A 59 14.58 10.15 7.47
CA GLY A 59 13.62 9.28 6.80
C GLY A 59 13.84 7.80 7.15
N LEU A 60 15.09 7.33 7.10
CA LEU A 60 15.43 5.96 7.47
C LEU A 60 15.10 5.67 8.94
N LYS A 61 15.43 6.60 9.81
CA LYS A 61 15.14 6.47 11.24
C LYS A 61 13.63 6.40 11.50
N ASP A 62 12.84 7.26 10.85
CA ASP A 62 11.40 7.26 10.97
C ASP A 62 10.80 5.94 10.49
N LEU A 63 11.27 5.39 9.38
CA LEU A 63 10.81 4.09 8.88
C LEU A 63 11.11 2.95 9.86
N GLU A 64 12.29 2.96 10.46
CA GLU A 64 12.71 1.88 11.36
C GLU A 64 12.04 1.96 12.74
N GLN A 65 11.74 3.17 13.23
CA GLN A 65 11.28 3.39 14.60
C GLN A 65 9.78 3.66 14.72
N ARG A 66 9.15 4.25 13.70
CA ARG A 66 7.76 4.69 13.80
C ARG A 66 6.77 3.75 13.13
N LEU A 67 7.12 3.16 11.99
CA LEU A 67 6.19 2.30 11.23
C LEU A 67 6.03 0.91 11.84
N PRO A 68 7.10 0.14 12.12
CA PRO A 68 6.92 -1.23 12.60
C PRO A 68 6.10 -1.36 13.88
N PRO A 69 6.25 -0.46 14.89
CA PRO A 69 5.41 -0.56 16.08
C PRO A 69 3.92 -0.42 15.84
N LEU A 70 3.51 0.32 14.78
CA LEU A 70 2.10 0.48 14.43
C LEU A 70 1.50 -0.78 13.81
N PHE A 71 2.33 -1.64 13.21
CA PHE A 71 1.89 -2.80 12.44
C PHE A 71 2.38 -4.12 13.02
N ILE A 72 2.59 -4.20 14.34
CA ILE A 72 3.03 -5.45 14.99
C ILE A 72 2.04 -6.57 14.65
N GLY A 73 2.57 -7.66 14.06
CA GLY A 73 1.76 -8.80 13.62
C GLY A 73 0.96 -8.56 12.34
N ARG A 74 1.10 -7.39 11.72
CA ARG A 74 0.35 -6.99 10.52
C ARG A 74 1.25 -6.53 9.37
N ILE A 75 2.53 -6.87 9.42
CA ILE A 75 3.45 -6.76 8.28
C ILE A 75 3.47 -8.14 7.62
N LEU A 76 2.85 -8.25 6.45
CA LEU A 76 2.67 -9.53 5.76
C LEU A 76 3.83 -9.82 4.81
N PRO A 77 4.42 -11.02 4.87
CA PRO A 77 5.48 -11.39 3.94
C PRO A 77 4.90 -11.75 2.58
N PHE A 78 5.72 -11.57 1.54
CA PHE A 78 5.52 -12.29 0.29
C PHE A 78 6.26 -13.63 0.44
N ASP A 79 5.52 -14.68 0.66
CA ASP A 79 6.07 -16.02 0.88
C ASP A 79 5.53 -17.03 -0.13
N GLN A 80 5.78 -18.30 0.12
CA GLN A 80 5.38 -19.38 -0.75
C GLN A 80 3.88 -19.38 -1.06
N SER A 81 3.04 -18.95 -0.12
CA SER A 81 1.58 -18.91 -0.31
C SER A 81 1.14 -17.88 -1.36
N CYS A 82 1.97 -16.90 -1.68
CA CYS A 82 1.67 -15.83 -2.64
C CYS A 82 2.13 -16.13 -4.07
N ILE A 83 2.94 -17.17 -4.28
CA ILE A 83 3.59 -17.45 -5.58
C ILE A 83 2.55 -17.64 -6.68
N GLY A 84 1.55 -18.48 -6.43
CA GLY A 84 0.51 -18.78 -7.42
C GLY A 84 -0.31 -17.54 -7.82
N ALA A 85 -0.70 -16.74 -6.83
CA ALA A 85 -1.43 -15.49 -7.06
C ALA A 85 -0.61 -14.50 -7.90
N PHE A 86 0.68 -14.35 -7.58
CA PHE A 86 1.59 -13.47 -8.34
C PHE A 86 1.66 -13.89 -9.81
N GLY A 87 1.93 -15.15 -10.08
CA GLY A 87 2.03 -15.66 -11.45
C GLY A 87 0.73 -15.45 -12.24
N ALA A 88 -0.42 -15.76 -11.63
CA ALA A 88 -1.71 -15.60 -12.28
C ALA A 88 -2.04 -14.13 -12.58
N LEU A 89 -1.76 -13.23 -11.65
CA LEU A 89 -2.03 -11.79 -11.84
C LEU A 89 -1.14 -11.18 -12.93
N VAL A 90 0.15 -11.49 -12.92
CA VAL A 90 1.08 -10.96 -13.92
C VAL A 90 0.77 -11.52 -15.31
N ALA A 91 0.48 -12.82 -15.41
CA ALA A 91 0.07 -13.44 -16.67
C ALA A 91 -1.19 -12.77 -17.25
N LYS A 92 -2.17 -12.51 -16.40
CA LYS A 92 -3.40 -11.81 -16.78
C LYS A 92 -3.13 -10.39 -17.27
N ALA A 93 -2.23 -9.66 -16.60
CA ALA A 93 -1.83 -8.32 -17.02
C ALA A 93 -1.18 -8.35 -18.41
N ILE A 94 -0.27 -9.27 -18.65
CA ILE A 94 0.41 -9.43 -19.93
C ILE A 94 -0.60 -9.78 -21.03
N GLN A 95 -1.49 -10.74 -20.78
CA GLN A 95 -2.50 -11.18 -21.76
C GLN A 95 -3.49 -10.08 -22.14
N ARG A 96 -3.80 -9.18 -21.20
CA ARG A 96 -4.71 -8.06 -21.42
C ARG A 96 -4.02 -6.79 -21.90
N GLY A 97 -2.69 -6.77 -21.97
CA GLY A 97 -1.92 -5.57 -22.25
C GLY A 97 -2.09 -4.48 -21.18
N THR A 98 -2.41 -4.86 -19.94
CA THR A 98 -2.58 -3.92 -18.83
C THR A 98 -1.21 -3.60 -18.23
N PRO A 99 -0.81 -2.31 -18.18
CA PRO A 99 0.42 -1.95 -17.50
C PRO A 99 0.32 -2.27 -15.99
N LEU A 100 1.31 -2.99 -15.47
CA LEU A 100 1.37 -3.33 -14.05
C LEU A 100 2.82 -3.26 -13.60
N ARG A 101 3.10 -2.38 -12.62
CA ARG A 101 4.43 -2.32 -12.00
C ARG A 101 4.66 -3.58 -11.19
N GLU A 102 5.89 -4.07 -11.18
CA GLU A 102 6.25 -5.27 -10.42
C GLU A 102 5.92 -5.13 -8.93
N SER A 103 6.18 -3.95 -8.36
CA SER A 103 5.84 -3.66 -6.96
C SER A 103 4.34 -3.77 -6.67
N ASP A 104 3.49 -3.32 -7.60
CA ASP A 104 2.03 -3.47 -7.47
C ASP A 104 1.60 -4.93 -7.58
N ALA A 105 2.30 -5.72 -8.40
CA ALA A 105 2.03 -7.15 -8.53
C ALA A 105 2.30 -7.90 -7.22
N PHE A 106 3.37 -7.56 -6.51
CA PHE A 106 3.66 -8.15 -5.19
C PHE A 106 2.56 -7.79 -4.17
N VAL A 107 2.16 -6.53 -4.12
CA VAL A 107 1.08 -6.07 -3.23
C VAL A 107 -0.23 -6.79 -3.56
N ALA A 108 -0.59 -6.85 -4.84
CA ALA A 108 -1.81 -7.52 -5.29
C ALA A 108 -1.82 -9.01 -4.92
N ALA A 109 -0.68 -9.70 -5.09
CA ALA A 109 -0.56 -11.10 -4.75
C ALA A 109 -0.75 -11.36 -3.24
N VAL A 110 -0.16 -10.53 -2.40
CA VAL A 110 -0.33 -10.61 -0.94
C VAL A 110 -1.80 -10.37 -0.58
N ALA A 111 -2.42 -9.34 -1.15
CA ALA A 111 -3.82 -9.02 -0.89
C ALA A 111 -4.77 -10.16 -1.28
N VAL A 112 -4.61 -10.72 -2.47
CA VAL A 112 -5.44 -11.84 -2.96
C VAL A 112 -5.26 -13.05 -2.06
N THR A 113 -4.03 -13.38 -1.71
CA THR A 113 -3.72 -14.54 -0.87
C THR A 113 -4.38 -14.45 0.51
N HIS A 114 -4.41 -13.27 1.09
CA HIS A 114 -4.96 -13.06 2.44
C HIS A 114 -6.39 -12.52 2.45
N GLY A 115 -7.03 -12.36 1.29
CA GLY A 115 -8.41 -11.85 1.22
C GLY A 115 -8.55 -10.40 1.65
N LEU A 116 -7.54 -9.56 1.41
CA LEU A 116 -7.51 -8.16 1.80
C LEU A 116 -7.92 -7.24 0.64
N VAL A 117 -8.47 -6.08 0.99
CA VAL A 117 -8.71 -4.98 0.05
C VAL A 117 -7.47 -4.11 -0.01
N VAL A 118 -7.01 -3.77 -1.21
CA VAL A 118 -5.87 -2.85 -1.38
C VAL A 118 -6.36 -1.41 -1.27
N ALA A 119 -5.74 -0.63 -0.39
CA ALA A 119 -5.92 0.83 -0.38
C ALA A 119 -4.77 1.50 -1.12
N SER A 120 -5.10 2.32 -2.10
CA SER A 120 -4.13 2.99 -2.95
C SER A 120 -4.65 4.33 -3.43
N LEU A 121 -3.75 5.27 -3.73
CA LEU A 121 -4.10 6.49 -4.46
C LEU A 121 -4.23 6.23 -5.98
N HIS A 122 -3.78 5.07 -6.45
CA HIS A 122 -3.73 4.67 -7.87
C HIS A 122 -4.36 3.30 -8.07
N ILE A 123 -5.69 3.22 -8.00
CA ILE A 123 -6.41 1.94 -7.99
C ILE A 123 -6.68 1.34 -9.37
N ASP A 124 -6.43 2.06 -10.46
CA ASP A 124 -6.84 1.62 -11.80
C ASP A 124 -6.21 0.29 -12.21
N SER A 125 -4.92 0.10 -11.96
CA SER A 125 -4.24 -1.17 -12.27
C SER A 125 -4.79 -2.34 -11.45
N PHE A 126 -5.09 -2.12 -10.18
CA PHE A 126 -5.69 -3.14 -9.32
C PHE A 126 -7.10 -3.51 -9.79
N LYS A 127 -7.92 -2.52 -10.10
CA LYS A 127 -9.27 -2.75 -10.63
C LYS A 127 -9.26 -3.51 -11.94
N ALA A 128 -8.35 -3.15 -12.86
CA ALA A 128 -8.25 -3.82 -14.15
C ALA A 128 -7.94 -5.31 -14.03
N LEU A 129 -7.27 -5.72 -12.95
CA LEU A 129 -6.96 -7.13 -12.65
C LEU A 129 -8.02 -7.82 -11.80
N GLY A 130 -9.09 -7.13 -11.44
CA GLY A 130 -10.12 -7.68 -10.56
C GLY A 130 -9.70 -7.78 -9.10
N VAL A 131 -8.65 -7.08 -8.69
CA VAL A 131 -8.22 -6.99 -7.30
C VAL A 131 -9.09 -5.96 -6.58
N LYS A 132 -9.70 -6.36 -5.46
CA LYS A 132 -10.51 -5.44 -4.66
C LYS A 132 -9.65 -4.29 -4.15
N SER A 133 -10.06 -3.05 -4.44
CA SER A 133 -9.29 -1.87 -4.10
C SER A 133 -10.19 -0.69 -3.73
N VAL A 134 -9.65 0.19 -2.90
CA VAL A 134 -10.32 1.41 -2.45
C VAL A 134 -9.32 2.57 -2.47
N SER A 135 -9.80 3.75 -2.87
CA SER A 135 -9.03 4.98 -2.81
C SER A 135 -9.57 5.88 -1.71
N PRO A 136 -8.72 6.38 -0.80
CA PRO A 136 -9.12 7.38 0.19
C PRO A 136 -9.74 8.63 -0.43
N LEU A 137 -9.33 8.97 -1.65
CA LEU A 137 -9.86 10.15 -2.36
C LEU A 137 -11.28 9.97 -2.87
N MET A 138 -11.71 8.73 -3.10
CA MET A 138 -13.06 8.41 -3.60
C MET A 138 -14.03 8.05 -2.49
N ALA A 139 -13.56 7.49 -1.38
CA ALA A 139 -14.39 7.03 -0.26
C ALA A 139 -15.13 8.17 0.44
N ILE A 140 -14.59 9.38 0.44
CA ILE A 140 -15.18 10.55 1.12
C ILE A 140 -16.43 11.06 0.38
N LYS A 141 -16.55 10.81 -0.92
CA LYS A 141 -17.75 11.22 -1.69
C LYS A 141 -19.01 10.45 -1.30
N THR A 142 -18.85 9.26 -0.74
CA THR A 142 -20.00 8.45 -0.32
C THR A 142 -20.53 8.81 1.06
N GLY A 143 -19.73 9.44 1.91
CA GLY A 143 -20.14 9.91 3.24
C GLY A 143 -21.00 11.15 3.21
N THR A 144 -20.84 12.01 2.22
CA THR A 144 -21.63 13.25 2.08
C THR A 144 -23.00 13.03 1.40
N ALA A 145 -23.19 11.92 0.73
CA ALA A 145 -24.44 11.59 0.08
C ALA A 145 -25.50 11.01 1.02
N LYS A 146 -25.16 10.77 2.29
CA LYS A 146 -26.07 10.20 3.31
C LYS A 146 -26.57 11.21 4.34
N SER A 147 -26.17 12.44 4.22
CA SER A 147 -26.71 13.56 5.02
C SER A 147 -27.77 14.37 4.21
#